data_7cc11e69c0bc90ff0bd0cfb006513018
#
_entry.id   7cc11e69c0bc90ff0bd0cfb006513018
#
_cell.length_a   1.000
_cell.length_b   1.000
_cell.length_c   1.000
_cell.angle_alpha   90.00
_cell.angle_beta   90.00
_cell.angle_gamma   90.00
#
_symmetry.space_group_name_H-M   'P 1'
#
loop_
_entity.id
_entity.type
_entity.pdbx_description
1 polymer ?
#
loop_
_entity_poly.entity_id
_entity_poly.type
_entity_poly.pdbx_seq_one_letter_code
_entity_poly.pdbx_strand_id
1 'polypeptide(L)'
;MIELRDIHKSFDGRAVLKGIDAVFEDGKTNLIIGQSGSGKTVLMKNIVGLYIPSSGQVLYDGRDINDMTKKEKALIHREMGMIFQAAALFDSMSVLENVMFPLDMFSDMNETDRIKRAKYCLSRVNLDGTESKFPGELSGGMQKRAAIARAIALNPKYLFCDEPNSGLDPKTSIVIDQLIHSITAEYKMTTVVNTHDMNSVMGIGEKIIFLAGGKKEWEGTKDDIMSSTNETLNSFIFASDLFRKVKEANK
;
A
#
# COMPACT_ATOMS: atom_id res chain seq x y z
N MET A 1 7.68 -2.97 12.17
CA MET A 1 7.79 -4.21 11.36
C MET A 1 6.48 -4.99 11.41
N ILE A 2 6.04 -5.57 10.30
CA ILE A 2 4.84 -6.43 10.24
C ILE A 2 5.29 -7.83 9.84
N GLU A 3 4.85 -8.85 10.59
CA GLU A 3 5.16 -10.25 10.31
C GLU A 3 3.86 -11.06 10.13
N LEU A 4 3.83 -11.89 9.12
CA LEU A 4 2.75 -12.84 8.85
C LEU A 4 3.27 -14.24 9.15
N ARG A 5 2.51 -15.01 9.91
CA ARG A 5 2.81 -16.41 10.23
C ARG A 5 1.65 -17.32 9.81
N ASP A 6 1.88 -18.16 8.82
CA ASP A 6 0.97 -19.18 8.33
C ASP A 6 -0.46 -18.65 8.08
N ILE A 7 -0.59 -17.52 7.38
CA ILE A 7 -1.88 -16.89 7.14
C ILE A 7 -2.73 -17.69 6.17
N HIS A 8 -3.86 -18.17 6.66
CA HIS A 8 -4.92 -18.79 5.86
C HIS A 8 -6.19 -17.93 5.87
N LYS A 9 -6.90 -17.88 4.73
CA LYS A 9 -8.21 -17.25 4.64
C LYS A 9 -9.10 -18.00 3.67
N SER A 10 -10.28 -18.36 4.16
CA SER A 10 -11.34 -18.98 3.34
C SER A 10 -12.61 -18.17 3.41
N PHE A 11 -13.42 -18.22 2.35
CA PHE A 11 -14.78 -17.71 2.28
C PHE A 11 -15.67 -18.80 1.71
N ASP A 12 -16.75 -19.12 2.40
CA ASP A 12 -17.74 -20.14 1.99
C ASP A 12 -17.08 -21.47 1.57
N GLY A 13 -16.10 -21.93 2.36
CA GLY A 13 -15.35 -23.16 2.11
C GLY A 13 -14.26 -23.07 1.03
N ARG A 14 -14.17 -21.97 0.28
CA ARG A 14 -13.13 -21.74 -0.74
C ARG A 14 -11.90 -21.09 -0.13
N ALA A 15 -10.77 -21.78 -0.11
CA ALA A 15 -9.50 -21.24 0.35
C ALA A 15 -8.94 -20.20 -0.63
N VAL A 16 -8.70 -18.98 -0.13
CA VAL A 16 -8.12 -17.84 -0.90
C VAL A 16 -6.66 -17.64 -0.53
N LEU A 17 -6.32 -17.69 0.76
CA LEU A 17 -4.93 -17.68 1.24
C LEU A 17 -4.62 -19.04 1.86
N LYS A 18 -3.41 -19.57 1.60
CA LYS A 18 -3.05 -20.95 1.86
C LYS A 18 -1.67 -21.06 2.51
N GLY A 19 -1.52 -20.49 3.72
CA GLY A 19 -0.27 -20.51 4.47
C GLY A 19 0.73 -19.48 3.94
N ILE A 20 0.51 -18.19 4.25
CA ILE A 20 1.41 -17.10 3.84
C ILE A 20 2.28 -16.70 5.03
N ASP A 21 3.58 -16.88 4.86
CA ASP A 21 4.61 -16.35 5.75
C ASP A 21 5.32 -15.18 5.06
N ALA A 22 5.40 -14.02 5.71
CA ALA A 22 6.09 -12.86 5.17
C ALA A 22 6.52 -11.89 6.27
N VAL A 23 7.56 -11.11 6.02
CA VAL A 23 7.99 -10.00 6.85
C VAL A 23 8.02 -8.74 6.01
N PHE A 24 7.33 -7.69 6.45
CA PHE A 24 7.39 -6.36 5.86
C PHE A 24 8.31 -5.48 6.73
N GLU A 25 9.37 -5.01 6.12
CA GLU A 25 10.47 -4.33 6.81
C GLU A 25 10.18 -2.85 7.01
N ASP A 26 10.61 -2.31 8.15
CA ASP A 26 10.49 -0.89 8.47
C ASP A 26 11.36 -0.03 7.54
N GLY A 27 10.87 1.16 7.22
CA GLY A 27 11.56 2.12 6.38
C GLY A 27 11.68 1.72 4.91
N LYS A 28 11.01 0.63 4.50
CA LYS A 28 11.06 0.10 3.13
C LYS A 28 9.71 0.10 2.45
N THR A 29 9.76 0.19 1.12
CA THR A 29 8.62 -0.09 0.24
C THR A 29 8.55 -1.59 -0.05
N ASN A 30 7.68 -2.28 0.67
CA ASN A 30 7.45 -3.71 0.51
C ASN A 30 6.31 -3.92 -0.50
N LEU A 31 6.53 -4.72 -1.52
CA LEU A 31 5.52 -4.98 -2.56
C LEU A 31 4.91 -6.36 -2.43
N ILE A 32 3.61 -6.44 -2.63
CA ILE A 32 2.87 -7.69 -2.85
C ILE A 32 2.45 -7.70 -4.31
N ILE A 33 3.05 -8.59 -5.10
CA ILE A 33 2.79 -8.68 -6.53
C ILE A 33 2.09 -10.00 -6.90
N GLY A 34 1.46 -10.03 -8.07
CA GLY A 34 0.78 -11.21 -8.58
C GLY A 34 -0.39 -10.86 -9.49
N GLN A 35 -0.90 -11.85 -10.19
CA GLN A 35 -2.06 -11.70 -11.08
C GLN A 35 -3.31 -11.24 -10.34
N SER A 36 -4.29 -10.70 -11.08
CA SER A 36 -5.62 -10.45 -10.53
C SER A 36 -6.21 -11.77 -9.99
N GLY A 37 -6.82 -11.70 -8.80
CA GLY A 37 -7.37 -12.90 -8.13
C GLY A 37 -6.34 -13.76 -7.39
N SER A 38 -5.05 -13.42 -7.34
CA SER A 38 -4.04 -14.19 -6.59
C SER A 38 -4.16 -14.10 -5.06
N GLY A 39 -4.99 -13.17 -4.53
CA GLY A 39 -5.22 -12.99 -3.10
C GLY A 39 -4.60 -11.73 -2.49
N LYS A 40 -3.94 -10.84 -3.26
CA LYS A 40 -3.25 -9.62 -2.75
C LYS A 40 -4.13 -8.74 -1.86
N THR A 41 -5.29 -8.31 -2.38
CA THR A 41 -6.23 -7.47 -1.63
C THR A 41 -6.79 -8.18 -0.39
N VAL A 42 -7.02 -9.51 -0.48
CA VAL A 42 -7.45 -10.31 0.67
C VAL A 42 -6.35 -10.35 1.72
N LEU A 43 -5.09 -10.56 1.32
CA LEU A 43 -3.95 -10.53 2.22
C LEU A 43 -3.82 -9.15 2.89
N MET A 44 -3.86 -8.07 2.14
CA MET A 44 -3.81 -6.71 2.70
C MET A 44 -4.95 -6.47 3.69
N LYS A 45 -6.18 -6.90 3.39
CA LYS A 45 -7.31 -6.76 4.32
C LYS A 45 -7.14 -7.58 5.60
N ASN A 46 -6.42 -8.72 5.57
CA ASN A 46 -6.03 -9.43 6.79
C ASN A 46 -4.97 -8.64 7.57
N ILE A 47 -3.97 -8.09 6.88
CA ILE A 47 -2.91 -7.30 7.52
C ILE A 47 -3.51 -6.10 8.27
N VAL A 48 -4.36 -5.31 7.62
CA VAL A 48 -4.96 -4.12 8.26
C VAL A 48 -6.08 -4.45 9.26
N GLY A 49 -6.40 -5.73 9.47
CA GLY A 49 -7.41 -6.17 10.43
C GLY A 49 -8.86 -6.01 9.99
N LEU A 50 -9.11 -5.71 8.70
CA LEU A 50 -10.48 -5.69 8.12
C LEU A 50 -11.05 -7.10 7.95
N TYR A 51 -10.19 -8.10 7.75
CA TYR A 51 -10.55 -9.51 7.78
C TYR A 51 -9.75 -10.21 8.88
N ILE A 52 -10.41 -11.06 9.65
CA ILE A 52 -9.76 -11.96 10.58
C ILE A 52 -9.27 -13.19 9.77
N PRO A 53 -8.01 -13.60 9.83
CA PRO A 53 -7.54 -14.82 9.21
C PRO A 53 -8.35 -16.03 9.67
N SER A 54 -8.49 -17.06 8.83
CA SER A 54 -9.09 -18.35 9.25
C SER A 54 -8.16 -19.12 10.18
N SER A 55 -6.85 -18.98 9.99
CA SER A 55 -5.77 -19.40 10.91
C SER A 55 -4.51 -18.60 10.60
N GLY A 56 -3.52 -18.68 11.50
CA GLY A 56 -2.28 -17.92 11.41
C GLY A 56 -2.34 -16.60 12.18
N GLN A 57 -1.25 -15.83 12.14
CA GLN A 57 -1.06 -14.64 12.97
C GLN A 57 -0.56 -13.45 12.14
N VAL A 58 -1.08 -12.26 12.44
CA VAL A 58 -0.57 -10.99 11.93
C VAL A 58 0.04 -10.22 13.09
N LEU A 59 1.36 -10.07 13.09
CA LEU A 59 2.08 -9.44 14.19
C LEU A 59 2.55 -8.04 13.81
N TYR A 60 2.25 -7.08 14.66
CA TYR A 60 2.76 -5.71 14.63
C TYR A 60 3.78 -5.57 15.76
N ASP A 61 5.06 -5.45 15.41
CA ASP A 61 6.18 -5.41 16.37
C ASP A 61 6.10 -6.55 17.38
N GLY A 62 5.85 -7.77 16.89
CA GLY A 62 5.78 -9.00 17.67
C GLY A 62 4.46 -9.24 18.41
N ARG A 63 3.46 -8.33 18.31
CA ARG A 63 2.14 -8.47 18.95
C ARG A 63 1.08 -8.86 17.92
N ASP A 64 0.38 -9.98 18.14
CA ASP A 64 -0.70 -10.41 17.25
C ASP A 64 -1.91 -9.45 17.34
N ILE A 65 -2.29 -8.89 16.19
CA ILE A 65 -3.45 -7.97 16.12
C ILE A 65 -4.75 -8.66 16.55
N ASN A 66 -4.87 -9.98 16.40
CA ASN A 66 -6.09 -10.70 16.75
C ASN A 66 -6.27 -10.81 18.27
N ASP A 67 -5.16 -10.90 19.01
CA ASP A 67 -5.16 -11.00 20.49
C ASP A 67 -5.30 -9.64 21.18
N MET A 68 -5.20 -8.54 20.43
CA MET A 68 -5.34 -7.18 20.97
C MET A 68 -6.77 -6.88 21.37
N THR A 69 -6.90 -6.13 22.46
CA THR A 69 -8.17 -5.54 22.88
C THR A 69 -8.67 -4.51 21.85
N LYS A 70 -9.96 -4.17 21.88
CA LYS A 70 -10.51 -3.11 21.00
C LYS A 70 -9.75 -1.78 21.11
N LYS A 71 -9.29 -1.42 22.32
CA LYS A 71 -8.52 -0.20 22.57
C LYS A 71 -7.15 -0.25 21.92
N GLU A 72 -6.45 -1.36 22.04
CA GLU A 72 -5.14 -1.56 21.40
C GLU A 72 -5.25 -1.58 19.86
N LYS A 73 -6.28 -2.26 19.31
CA LYS A 73 -6.56 -2.22 17.87
C LYS A 73 -6.80 -0.80 17.37
N ALA A 74 -7.57 0.00 18.12
CA ALA A 74 -7.81 1.40 17.75
C ALA A 74 -6.52 2.24 17.75
N LEU A 75 -5.57 1.96 18.65
CA LEU A 75 -4.25 2.63 18.64
C LEU A 75 -3.43 2.24 17.42
N ILE A 76 -3.36 0.94 17.10
CA ILE A 76 -2.65 0.47 15.90
C ILE A 76 -3.29 1.07 14.62
N HIS A 77 -4.62 1.12 14.51
CA HIS A 77 -5.29 1.71 13.36
C HIS A 77 -5.00 3.21 13.18
N ARG A 78 -4.77 3.96 14.27
CA ARG A 78 -4.32 5.37 14.19
C ARG A 78 -2.92 5.51 13.61
N GLU A 79 -2.08 4.47 13.75
CA GLU A 79 -0.73 4.41 13.17
C GLU A 79 -0.74 3.94 11.71
N MET A 80 -1.91 3.65 11.13
CA MET A 80 -2.06 3.18 9.75
C MET A 80 -2.58 4.28 8.84
N GLY A 81 -1.89 4.52 7.72
CA GLY A 81 -2.42 5.23 6.57
C GLY A 81 -2.85 4.25 5.50
N MET A 82 -3.96 4.54 4.81
CA MET A 82 -4.44 3.66 3.73
C MET A 82 -4.78 4.46 2.47
N ILE A 83 -4.30 3.97 1.34
CA ILE A 83 -4.56 4.47 -0.01
C ILE A 83 -5.31 3.38 -0.77
N PHE A 84 -6.54 3.66 -1.15
CA PHE A 84 -7.41 2.75 -1.88
C PHE A 84 -7.26 2.91 -3.40
N GLN A 85 -7.58 1.88 -4.14
CA GLN A 85 -7.56 1.88 -5.60
C GLN A 85 -8.37 3.03 -6.22
N ALA A 86 -9.50 3.41 -5.66
CA ALA A 86 -10.35 4.51 -6.14
C ALA A 86 -10.09 5.86 -5.42
N ALA A 87 -8.92 6.06 -4.76
CA ALA A 87 -8.61 7.19 -3.89
C ALA A 87 -9.56 7.33 -2.67
N ALA A 88 -10.82 6.99 -2.79
CA ALA A 88 -11.86 7.00 -1.76
C ALA A 88 -11.95 8.34 -0.99
N LEU A 89 -11.84 9.45 -1.71
CA LEU A 89 -12.11 10.78 -1.16
C LEU A 89 -13.61 10.96 -0.92
N PHE A 90 -13.97 11.76 0.05
CA PHE A 90 -15.36 12.16 0.30
C PHE A 90 -15.74 13.27 -0.68
N ASP A 91 -16.65 13.01 -1.60
CA ASP A 91 -17.06 13.95 -2.65
C ASP A 91 -17.76 15.21 -2.09
N SER A 92 -18.36 15.11 -0.90
CA SER A 92 -19.01 16.23 -0.20
C SER A 92 -18.05 17.12 0.60
N MET A 93 -16.76 16.78 0.64
CA MET A 93 -15.71 17.51 1.34
C MET A 93 -14.72 18.10 0.36
N SER A 94 -14.21 19.31 0.66
CA SER A 94 -13.08 19.88 -0.05
C SER A 94 -11.81 19.04 0.11
N VAL A 95 -10.78 19.31 -0.66
CA VAL A 95 -9.47 18.67 -0.57
C VAL A 95 -8.87 18.87 0.82
N LEU A 96 -8.95 20.08 1.37
CA LEU A 96 -8.46 20.35 2.73
C LEU A 96 -9.22 19.54 3.77
N GLU A 97 -10.54 19.52 3.73
CA GLU A 97 -11.39 18.76 4.66
C GLU A 97 -11.14 17.26 4.56
N ASN A 98 -10.93 16.72 3.35
CA ASN A 98 -10.53 15.33 3.17
C ASN A 98 -9.22 15.00 3.89
N VAL A 99 -8.21 15.88 3.82
CA VAL A 99 -6.93 15.66 4.49
C VAL A 99 -7.04 15.91 6.00
N MET A 100 -7.90 16.83 6.43
CA MET A 100 -8.19 17.08 7.84
C MET A 100 -8.97 15.95 8.51
N PHE A 101 -9.81 15.23 7.78
CA PHE A 101 -10.72 14.23 8.32
C PHE A 101 -10.10 13.27 9.35
N PRO A 102 -8.94 12.60 9.10
CA PRO A 102 -8.31 11.76 10.12
C PRO A 102 -7.80 12.57 11.32
N LEU A 103 -7.39 13.83 11.14
CA LEU A 103 -6.97 14.69 12.24
C LEU A 103 -8.15 15.07 13.13
N ASP A 104 -9.31 15.37 12.53
CA ASP A 104 -10.54 15.70 13.25
C ASP A 104 -11.05 14.54 14.08
N MET A 105 -10.90 13.32 13.57
CA MET A 105 -11.40 12.10 14.21
C MET A 105 -10.46 11.55 15.30
N PHE A 106 -9.14 11.73 15.14
CA PHE A 106 -8.18 10.94 15.92
C PHE A 106 -7.04 11.75 16.55
N SER A 107 -6.95 13.06 16.35
CA SER A 107 -5.94 13.90 17.00
C SER A 107 -6.53 14.80 18.07
N ASP A 108 -5.71 15.17 19.06
CA ASP A 108 -6.02 16.17 20.07
C ASP A 108 -5.60 17.60 19.67
N MET A 109 -5.22 17.80 18.39
CA MET A 109 -4.80 19.11 17.86
C MET A 109 -5.96 20.09 17.84
N ASN A 110 -5.68 21.38 18.12
CA ASN A 110 -6.64 22.43 17.87
C ASN A 110 -6.85 22.65 16.35
N GLU A 111 -7.90 23.34 15.97
CA GLU A 111 -8.27 23.56 14.57
C GLU A 111 -7.14 24.21 13.75
N THR A 112 -6.48 25.22 14.30
CA THR A 112 -5.39 25.93 13.63
C THR A 112 -4.23 24.99 13.31
N ASP A 113 -3.86 24.09 14.21
CA ASP A 113 -2.79 23.13 14.02
C ASP A 113 -3.19 22.02 13.05
N ARG A 114 -4.47 21.58 13.05
CA ARG A 114 -5.00 20.64 12.05
C ARG A 114 -4.92 21.23 10.63
N ILE A 115 -5.36 22.47 10.45
CA ILE A 115 -5.27 23.19 9.15
C ILE A 115 -3.81 23.29 8.69
N LYS A 116 -2.91 23.67 9.59
CA LYS A 116 -1.47 23.74 9.30
C LYS A 116 -0.92 22.40 8.85
N ARG A 117 -1.26 21.33 9.59
CA ARG A 117 -0.82 19.96 9.27
C ARG A 117 -1.36 19.50 7.94
N ALA A 118 -2.65 19.71 7.66
CA ALA A 118 -3.28 19.34 6.40
C ALA A 118 -2.64 20.07 5.21
N LYS A 119 -2.42 21.37 5.32
CA LYS A 119 -1.72 22.15 4.28
C LYS A 119 -0.28 21.66 4.06
N TYR A 120 0.45 21.32 5.12
CA TYR A 120 1.76 20.71 5.01
C TYR A 120 1.68 19.37 4.22
N CYS A 121 0.70 18.51 4.52
CA CYS A 121 0.52 17.25 3.79
C CYS A 121 0.18 17.49 2.31
N LEU A 122 -0.64 18.51 1.99
CA LEU A 122 -0.94 18.90 0.61
C LEU A 122 0.29 19.42 -0.13
N SER A 123 1.12 20.23 0.51
CA SER A 123 2.40 20.68 -0.05
C SER A 123 3.35 19.50 -0.34
N ARG A 124 3.41 18.51 0.56
CA ARG A 124 4.25 17.30 0.36
C ARG A 124 3.87 16.49 -0.90
N VAL A 125 2.64 16.62 -1.37
CA VAL A 125 2.14 15.94 -2.57
C VAL A 125 1.97 16.87 -3.77
N ASN A 126 2.51 18.10 -3.71
CA ASN A 126 2.41 19.13 -4.75
C ASN A 126 0.94 19.44 -5.12
N LEU A 127 0.11 19.72 -4.10
CA LEU A 127 -1.28 20.13 -4.25
C LEU A 127 -1.57 21.49 -3.58
N ASP A 128 -0.56 22.34 -3.45
CA ASP A 128 -0.74 23.71 -2.95
C ASP A 128 -1.74 24.47 -3.84
N GLY A 129 -2.62 25.26 -3.21
CA GLY A 129 -3.65 26.06 -3.89
C GLY A 129 -4.87 25.26 -4.36
N THR A 130 -5.00 24.00 -3.92
CA THR A 130 -6.19 23.17 -4.24
C THR A 130 -7.11 22.95 -3.03
N GLU A 131 -6.84 23.60 -1.92
CA GLU A 131 -7.47 23.37 -0.62
C GLU A 131 -9.01 23.46 -0.65
N SER A 132 -9.54 24.43 -1.40
CA SER A 132 -10.97 24.68 -1.51
C SER A 132 -11.66 23.90 -2.62
N LYS A 133 -10.90 23.17 -3.47
CA LYS A 133 -11.48 22.34 -4.54
C LYS A 133 -12.14 21.11 -3.97
N PHE A 134 -13.11 20.58 -4.72
CA PHE A 134 -13.75 19.30 -4.44
C PHE A 134 -13.10 18.18 -5.28
N PRO A 135 -13.22 16.89 -4.87
CA PRO A 135 -12.65 15.77 -5.62
C PRO A 135 -13.01 15.74 -7.10
N GLY A 136 -14.26 16.08 -7.46
CA GLY A 136 -14.71 16.15 -8.85
C GLY A 136 -14.03 17.19 -9.73
N GLU A 137 -13.33 18.17 -9.13
CA GLU A 137 -12.58 19.21 -9.84
C GLU A 137 -11.10 18.84 -10.04
N LEU A 138 -10.68 17.65 -9.53
CA LEU A 138 -9.31 17.16 -9.60
C LEU A 138 -9.16 16.13 -10.72
N SER A 139 -7.99 16.12 -11.40
CA SER A 139 -7.61 14.98 -12.23
C SER A 139 -7.41 13.71 -11.40
N GLY A 140 -7.46 12.53 -12.02
CA GLY A 140 -7.25 11.26 -11.31
C GLY A 140 -5.93 11.20 -10.54
N GLY A 141 -4.84 11.70 -11.13
CA GLY A 141 -3.54 11.79 -10.45
C GLY A 141 -3.55 12.78 -9.27
N MET A 142 -4.30 13.89 -9.35
CA MET A 142 -4.48 14.81 -8.22
C MET A 142 -5.31 14.17 -7.10
N GLN A 143 -6.35 13.41 -7.43
CA GLN A 143 -7.14 12.67 -6.44
C GLN A 143 -6.29 11.64 -5.69
N LYS A 144 -5.42 10.92 -6.40
CA LYS A 144 -4.47 9.99 -5.77
C LYS A 144 -3.51 10.70 -4.83
N ARG A 145 -2.97 11.85 -5.24
CA ARG A 145 -2.09 12.68 -4.38
C ARG A 145 -2.82 13.20 -3.15
N ALA A 146 -4.06 13.65 -3.27
CA ALA A 146 -4.88 14.05 -2.13
C ALA A 146 -5.15 12.88 -1.17
N ALA A 147 -5.39 11.68 -1.69
CA ALA A 147 -5.52 10.46 -0.88
C ALA A 147 -4.22 10.12 -0.14
N ILE A 148 -3.05 10.32 -0.76
CA ILE A 148 -1.75 10.16 -0.09
C ILE A 148 -1.61 11.21 1.03
N ALA A 149 -1.92 12.49 0.77
CA ALA A 149 -1.88 13.56 1.78
C ALA A 149 -2.75 13.22 2.99
N ARG A 150 -3.98 12.72 2.76
CA ARG A 150 -4.88 12.25 3.81
C ARG A 150 -4.28 11.08 4.59
N ALA A 151 -3.68 10.11 3.90
CA ALA A 151 -3.12 8.91 4.53
C ALA A 151 -1.95 9.24 5.47
N ILE A 152 -1.15 10.28 5.16
CA ILE A 152 0.00 10.68 5.98
C ILE A 152 -0.31 11.75 7.04
N ALA A 153 -1.56 12.20 7.14
CA ALA A 153 -1.93 13.32 8.03
C ALA A 153 -1.59 13.04 9.50
N LEU A 154 -1.81 11.82 9.99
CA LEU A 154 -1.55 11.40 11.37
C LEU A 154 -0.10 10.95 11.63
N ASN A 155 0.85 11.14 10.70
CA ASN A 155 2.21 10.58 10.79
C ASN A 155 2.19 9.06 11.02
N PRO A 156 1.59 8.28 10.12
CA PRO A 156 1.45 6.85 10.34
C PRO A 156 2.80 6.15 10.40
N LYS A 157 2.87 5.06 11.16
CA LYS A 157 4.00 4.14 11.16
C LYS A 157 3.92 3.13 10.02
N TYR A 158 2.71 2.82 9.57
CA TYR A 158 2.41 1.85 8.54
C TYR A 158 1.59 2.50 7.42
N LEU A 159 2.01 2.32 6.17
CA LEU A 159 1.29 2.82 4.99
C LEU A 159 0.89 1.64 4.11
N PHE A 160 -0.39 1.54 3.79
CA PHE A 160 -0.94 0.49 2.93
C PHE A 160 -1.49 1.11 1.64
N CYS A 161 -1.08 0.58 0.49
CA CYS A 161 -1.49 1.07 -0.82
C CYS A 161 -2.05 -0.10 -1.63
N ASP A 162 -3.35 -0.09 -1.91
CA ASP A 162 -3.99 -1.11 -2.74
C ASP A 162 -4.13 -0.58 -4.17
N GLU A 163 -3.26 -1.03 -5.08
CA GLU A 163 -3.16 -0.61 -6.48
C GLU A 163 -3.21 0.93 -6.68
N PRO A 164 -2.26 1.68 -6.09
CA PRO A 164 -2.31 3.14 -6.04
C PRO A 164 -2.31 3.79 -7.44
N ASN A 165 -1.75 3.12 -8.45
CA ASN A 165 -1.61 3.62 -9.81
C ASN A 165 -2.74 3.21 -10.76
N SER A 166 -3.71 2.41 -10.29
CA SER A 166 -4.80 1.95 -11.14
C SER A 166 -5.55 3.10 -11.79
N GLY A 167 -5.72 3.02 -13.12
CA GLY A 167 -6.46 4.01 -13.91
C GLY A 167 -5.69 5.27 -14.28
N LEU A 168 -4.38 5.32 -14.00
CA LEU A 168 -3.50 6.44 -14.37
C LEU A 168 -2.70 6.13 -15.65
N ASP A 169 -2.28 7.18 -16.34
CA ASP A 169 -1.31 7.08 -17.42
C ASP A 169 0.09 6.72 -16.88
N PRO A 170 0.99 6.15 -17.71
CA PRO A 170 2.30 5.68 -17.23
C PRO A 170 3.17 6.77 -16.59
N LYS A 171 3.11 8.01 -17.09
CA LYS A 171 3.89 9.12 -16.54
C LYS A 171 3.40 9.52 -15.16
N THR A 172 2.10 9.62 -14.98
CA THR A 172 1.47 9.92 -13.69
C THR A 172 1.69 8.78 -12.69
N SER A 173 1.64 7.52 -13.13
CA SER A 173 1.95 6.35 -12.30
C SER A 173 3.34 6.41 -11.68
N ILE A 174 4.36 6.74 -12.48
CA ILE A 174 5.75 6.91 -12.01
C ILE A 174 5.83 8.01 -10.93
N VAL A 175 5.10 9.12 -11.10
CA VAL A 175 5.09 10.22 -10.11
C VAL A 175 4.47 9.74 -8.78
N ILE A 176 3.38 8.97 -8.83
CA ILE A 176 2.76 8.41 -7.62
C ILE A 176 3.69 7.43 -6.92
N ASP A 177 4.35 6.53 -7.66
CA ASP A 177 5.31 5.58 -7.11
C ASP A 177 6.47 6.28 -6.40
N GLN A 178 7.10 7.25 -7.07
CA GLN A 178 8.20 8.03 -6.51
C GLN A 178 7.77 8.81 -5.26
N LEU A 179 6.54 9.33 -5.26
CA LEU A 179 5.97 10.03 -4.10
C LEU A 179 5.80 9.07 -2.91
N ILE A 180 5.21 7.90 -3.11
CA ILE A 180 5.05 6.88 -2.07
C ILE A 180 6.44 6.46 -1.53
N HIS A 181 7.39 6.18 -2.41
CA HIS A 181 8.74 5.78 -2.01
C HIS A 181 9.46 6.88 -1.22
N SER A 182 9.42 8.14 -1.69
CA SER A 182 10.07 9.26 -1.00
C SER A 182 9.48 9.52 0.39
N ILE A 183 8.15 9.46 0.51
CA ILE A 183 7.45 9.61 1.79
C ILE A 183 7.77 8.44 2.73
N THR A 184 7.85 7.21 2.21
CA THR A 184 8.25 6.02 2.98
C THR A 184 9.62 6.22 3.62
N ALA A 185 10.60 6.66 2.84
CA ALA A 185 11.96 6.90 3.31
C ALA A 185 12.03 8.06 4.33
N GLU A 186 11.34 9.19 4.04
CA GLU A 186 11.31 10.38 4.89
C GLU A 186 10.73 10.08 6.27
N TYR A 187 9.59 9.39 6.32
CA TYR A 187 8.88 9.07 7.57
C TYR A 187 9.32 7.75 8.18
N LYS A 188 10.23 7.00 7.52
CA LYS A 188 10.69 5.66 7.92
C LYS A 188 9.54 4.68 8.18
N MET A 189 8.50 4.75 7.34
CA MET A 189 7.31 3.92 7.47
C MET A 189 7.57 2.50 6.97
N THR A 190 6.86 1.52 7.53
CA THR A 190 6.67 0.23 6.87
C THR A 190 5.58 0.41 5.81
N THR A 191 5.96 0.52 4.54
CA THR A 191 4.99 0.67 3.45
C THR A 191 4.75 -0.66 2.76
N VAL A 192 3.47 -1.04 2.59
CA VAL A 192 3.04 -2.24 1.89
C VAL A 192 2.19 -1.83 0.69
N VAL A 193 2.64 -2.16 -0.52
CA VAL A 193 1.95 -1.82 -1.77
C VAL A 193 1.51 -3.08 -2.49
N ASN A 194 0.23 -3.24 -2.74
CA ASN A 194 -0.27 -4.21 -3.71
C ASN A 194 -0.16 -3.63 -5.11
N THR A 195 0.46 -4.35 -6.02
CA THR A 195 0.50 -3.96 -7.44
C THR A 195 0.62 -5.17 -8.37
N HIS A 196 0.22 -4.99 -9.61
CA HIS A 196 0.52 -5.89 -10.73
C HIS A 196 1.33 -5.16 -11.81
N ASP A 197 1.67 -3.88 -11.61
CA ASP A 197 2.46 -3.09 -12.56
C ASP A 197 3.95 -3.31 -12.33
N MET A 198 4.61 -3.87 -13.35
CA MET A 198 6.05 -4.15 -13.31
C MET A 198 6.91 -2.89 -13.32
N ASN A 199 6.39 -1.75 -13.81
CA ASN A 199 7.13 -0.48 -13.70
C ASN A 199 7.24 -0.05 -12.23
N SER A 200 6.15 -0.17 -11.46
CA SER A 200 6.16 0.06 -10.01
C SER A 200 7.14 -0.89 -9.31
N VAL A 201 7.11 -2.19 -9.68
CA VAL A 201 7.99 -3.21 -9.09
C VAL A 201 9.46 -2.84 -9.27
N MET A 202 9.87 -2.50 -10.50
CA MET A 202 11.25 -2.13 -10.81
C MET A 202 11.62 -0.74 -10.29
N GLY A 203 10.64 0.17 -10.19
CA GLY A 203 10.85 1.54 -9.73
C GLY A 203 11.07 1.68 -8.23
N ILE A 204 10.21 1.07 -7.43
CA ILE A 204 10.14 1.31 -5.98
C ILE A 204 10.21 0.05 -5.10
N GLY A 205 10.29 -1.15 -5.71
CA GLY A 205 10.32 -2.40 -4.94
C GLY A 205 11.66 -2.64 -4.24
N GLU A 206 11.69 -2.52 -2.91
CA GLU A 206 12.87 -2.82 -2.10
C GLU A 206 12.80 -4.23 -1.52
N LYS A 207 11.60 -4.68 -1.17
CA LYS A 207 11.28 -6.06 -0.81
C LYS A 207 10.00 -6.46 -1.53
N ILE A 208 9.99 -7.64 -2.14
CA ILE A 208 8.91 -8.07 -3.01
C ILE A 208 8.52 -9.48 -2.63
N ILE A 209 7.22 -9.70 -2.43
CA ILE A 209 6.64 -11.04 -2.34
C ILE A 209 5.71 -11.29 -3.53
N PHE A 210 5.82 -12.44 -4.15
CA PHE A 210 4.99 -12.84 -5.28
C PHE A 210 3.96 -13.87 -4.84
N LEU A 211 2.68 -13.53 -5.07
CA LEU A 211 1.54 -14.39 -4.77
C LEU A 211 0.97 -15.02 -6.03
N ALA A 212 0.85 -16.35 -6.02
CA ALA A 212 0.13 -17.09 -7.03
C ALA A 212 -0.74 -18.17 -6.39
N GLY A 213 -1.98 -18.31 -6.85
CA GLY A 213 -2.91 -19.34 -6.36
C GLY A 213 -3.19 -19.31 -4.84
N GLY A 214 -3.00 -18.18 -4.20
CA GLY A 214 -3.16 -18.00 -2.75
C GLY A 214 -1.95 -18.38 -1.91
N LYS A 215 -0.78 -18.61 -2.51
CA LYS A 215 0.49 -18.93 -1.85
C LYS A 215 1.55 -17.88 -2.14
N LYS A 216 2.53 -17.74 -1.24
CA LYS A 216 3.76 -17.02 -1.54
C LYS A 216 4.70 -17.95 -2.33
N GLU A 217 4.83 -17.70 -3.62
CA GLU A 217 5.65 -18.52 -4.52
C GLU A 217 7.09 -18.03 -4.63
N TRP A 218 7.34 -16.75 -4.28
CA TRP A 218 8.68 -16.19 -4.32
C TRP A 218 8.78 -14.95 -3.42
N GLU A 219 10.01 -14.66 -2.96
CA GLU A 219 10.37 -13.47 -2.20
C GLU A 219 11.81 -13.04 -2.58
N GLY A 220 12.05 -11.75 -2.68
CA GLY A 220 13.36 -11.16 -3.00
C GLY A 220 13.27 -9.65 -3.19
N THR A 221 14.27 -9.08 -3.86
CA THR A 221 14.36 -7.68 -4.24
C THR A 221 14.09 -7.51 -5.76
N LYS A 222 14.00 -6.26 -6.23
CA LYS A 222 13.88 -6.00 -7.68
C LYS A 222 15.08 -6.52 -8.48
N ASP A 223 16.26 -6.59 -7.88
CA ASP A 223 17.47 -7.08 -8.54
C ASP A 223 17.44 -8.61 -8.68
N ASP A 224 16.83 -9.31 -7.71
CA ASP A 224 16.68 -10.78 -7.73
C ASP A 224 15.65 -11.25 -8.76
N ILE A 225 14.68 -10.40 -9.13
CA ILE A 225 13.61 -10.75 -10.08
C ILE A 225 14.19 -11.22 -11.44
N MET A 226 15.15 -10.45 -11.99
CA MET A 226 15.68 -10.70 -13.32
C MET A 226 16.50 -12.00 -13.40
N SER A 227 17.13 -12.40 -12.29
CA SER A 227 17.93 -13.61 -12.16
C SER A 227 17.15 -14.82 -11.64
N SER A 228 15.87 -14.64 -11.28
CA SER A 228 15.06 -15.70 -10.69
C SER A 228 14.85 -16.88 -11.64
N THR A 229 14.98 -18.09 -11.11
CA THR A 229 14.65 -19.35 -11.78
C THR A 229 13.22 -19.83 -11.53
N ASN A 230 12.43 -19.11 -10.74
CA ASN A 230 11.05 -19.46 -10.44
C ASN A 230 10.17 -19.33 -11.70
N GLU A 231 9.68 -20.43 -12.23
CA GLU A 231 8.93 -20.49 -13.49
C GLU A 231 7.61 -19.70 -13.41
N THR A 232 6.89 -19.76 -12.28
CA THR A 232 5.61 -19.06 -12.07
C THR A 232 5.84 -17.55 -12.05
N LEU A 233 6.86 -17.08 -11.34
CA LEU A 233 7.26 -15.67 -11.34
C LEU A 233 7.68 -15.23 -12.75
N ASN A 234 8.51 -16.01 -13.42
CA ASN A 234 8.98 -15.70 -14.77
C ASN A 234 7.81 -15.60 -15.76
N SER A 235 6.82 -16.49 -15.69
CA SER A 235 5.64 -16.45 -16.54
C SER A 235 4.81 -15.18 -16.31
N PHE A 236 4.77 -14.68 -15.07
CA PHE A 236 4.08 -13.43 -14.71
C PHE A 236 4.82 -12.19 -15.22
N ILE A 237 6.14 -12.09 -14.96
CA ILE A 237 6.94 -10.91 -15.29
C ILE A 237 7.15 -10.78 -16.80
N PHE A 238 7.51 -11.87 -17.47
CA PHE A 238 7.81 -11.91 -18.88
C PHE A 238 6.59 -12.20 -19.79
N ALA A 239 5.38 -12.04 -19.25
CA ALA A 239 4.16 -11.99 -20.06
C ALA A 239 4.18 -10.82 -21.05
N SER A 240 4.86 -9.71 -20.70
CA SER A 240 5.06 -8.55 -21.57
C SER A 240 6.30 -8.75 -22.45
N ASP A 241 6.17 -8.48 -23.76
CA ASP A 241 7.28 -8.57 -24.72
C ASP A 241 8.44 -7.61 -24.40
N LEU A 242 8.16 -6.47 -23.74
CA LEU A 242 9.19 -5.53 -23.34
C LEU A 242 10.15 -6.15 -22.31
N PHE A 243 9.61 -6.73 -21.24
CA PHE A 243 10.45 -7.36 -20.20
C PHE A 243 11.14 -8.63 -20.70
N ARG A 244 10.56 -9.34 -21.68
CA ARG A 244 11.20 -10.48 -22.33
C ARG A 244 12.46 -10.05 -23.09
N LYS A 245 12.37 -8.96 -23.89
CA LYS A 245 13.52 -8.39 -24.60
C LYS A 245 14.61 -7.87 -23.66
N VAL A 246 14.25 -7.26 -22.55
CA VAL A 246 15.22 -6.80 -21.53
C VAL A 246 16.00 -7.98 -20.94
N LYS A 247 15.32 -9.11 -20.64
CA LYS A 247 15.98 -10.32 -20.14
C LYS A 247 16.95 -10.92 -21.16
N GLU A 248 16.58 -10.91 -22.45
CA GLU A 248 17.42 -11.43 -23.53
C GLU A 248 18.66 -10.57 -23.76
N ALA A 249 18.54 -9.24 -23.61
CA ALA A 249 19.65 -8.30 -23.76
C ALA A 249 20.65 -8.33 -22.59
N ASN A 250 20.26 -8.88 -21.43
CA ASN A 250 21.11 -8.98 -20.24
C ASN A 250 21.73 -10.40 -20.05
N LYS A 251 21.56 -11.30 -21.03
CA LYS A 251 22.24 -12.59 -21.12
C LYS A 251 23.50 -12.49 -21.99
#